data_42ec4297aa826e7b5be851cddef12cc2
#
_entry.id   42ec4297aa826e7b5be851cddef12cc2
#
_cell.length_a   1.000
_cell.length_b   1.000
_cell.length_c   1.000
_cell.angle_alpha   90.00
_cell.angle_beta   90.00
_cell.angle_gamma   90.00
#
_symmetry.space_group_name_H-M   'P 1'
#
loop_
_entity.id
_entity.type
_entity.pdbx_description
1 polymer ?
#
loop_
_entity_poly.entity_id
_entity_poly.type
_entity_poly.pdbx_seq_one_letter_code
_entity_poly.pdbx_strand_id
1 'polypeptide(L)'
;NTGKECHLDANLINKALRKLDLNTIDLLFIENVGNLICPAEFDLGAHKRIVVVSVTEGEHMVVKHPYIFLASDIAVINKIDLAEAMGVDPDKLCRDAEKIKPSIKVVKVSVKQGSGIEEVIKALDL
;
A
#
# COMPACT_ATOMS: atom_id res chain seq x y z
N ASN A 1 6.17 17.64 -0.22
CA ASN A 1 5.01 18.28 0.43
C ASN A 1 4.02 18.73 -0.64
N THR A 2 2.79 18.26 -0.55
CA THR A 2 1.69 18.54 -1.49
C THR A 2 0.90 19.81 -1.13
N GLY A 3 1.26 20.50 -0.07
CA GLY A 3 0.50 21.64 0.45
C GLY A 3 -0.84 21.17 1.04
N LYS A 4 -1.97 21.51 0.37
CA LYS A 4 -3.33 21.11 0.75
C LYS A 4 -3.89 19.95 -0.08
N GLU A 5 -3.12 19.41 -1.04
CA GLU A 5 -3.57 18.33 -1.91
C GLU A 5 -3.64 17.00 -1.16
N CYS A 6 -4.65 16.19 -1.49
CA CYS A 6 -4.89 14.89 -0.86
C CYS A 6 -4.17 13.73 -1.56
N HIS A 7 -3.37 14.01 -2.60
CA HIS A 7 -2.60 13.03 -3.38
C HIS A 7 -1.36 13.68 -3.97
N LEU A 8 -0.40 12.84 -4.39
CA LEU A 8 0.67 13.23 -5.29
C LEU A 8 0.17 13.18 -6.74
N ASP A 9 0.72 14.01 -7.60
CA ASP A 9 0.53 13.95 -9.03
C ASP A 9 1.82 13.64 -9.79
N ALA A 10 1.69 13.17 -11.03
CA ALA A 10 2.83 12.79 -11.86
C ALA A 10 3.79 13.97 -12.17
N ASN A 11 3.30 15.20 -12.23
CA ASN A 11 4.15 16.38 -12.46
C ASN A 11 5.04 16.66 -11.25
N LEU A 12 4.49 16.52 -10.04
CA LEU A 12 5.26 16.68 -8.80
C LEU A 12 6.35 15.62 -8.70
N ILE A 13 6.01 14.36 -9.01
CA ILE A 13 6.99 13.26 -9.05
C ILE A 13 8.07 13.55 -10.10
N ASN A 14 7.70 13.92 -11.32
CA ASN A 14 8.66 14.22 -12.38
C ASN A 14 9.62 15.37 -12.00
N LYS A 15 9.12 16.42 -11.36
CA LYS A 15 9.97 17.50 -10.83
C LYS A 15 10.94 17.01 -9.74
N ALA A 16 10.50 16.09 -8.88
CA ALA A 16 11.35 15.51 -7.85
C ALA A 16 12.43 14.60 -8.47
N LEU A 17 12.07 13.73 -9.41
CA LEU A 17 12.99 12.81 -10.08
C LEU A 17 14.13 13.54 -10.80
N ARG A 18 13.86 14.71 -11.40
CA ARG A 18 14.90 15.53 -12.07
C ARG A 18 15.99 16.05 -11.11
N LYS A 19 15.76 16.01 -9.80
CA LYS A 19 16.71 16.43 -8.77
C LYS A 19 17.53 15.28 -8.20
N LEU A 20 17.25 14.05 -8.64
CA LEU A 20 17.92 12.84 -8.18
C LEU A 20 18.85 12.33 -9.27
N ASP A 21 20.01 11.82 -8.89
CA ASP A 21 20.87 11.04 -9.80
C ASP A 21 20.35 9.59 -9.82
N LEU A 22 19.44 9.32 -10.75
CA LEU A 22 18.79 8.00 -10.86
C LEU A 22 19.75 6.87 -11.20
N ASN A 23 20.97 7.18 -11.72
CA ASN A 23 21.97 6.15 -12.01
C ASN A 23 22.61 5.56 -10.75
N THR A 24 22.46 6.22 -9.61
CA THR A 24 22.98 5.77 -8.31
C THR A 24 21.93 5.17 -7.40
N ILE A 25 20.68 5.03 -7.87
CA ILE A 25 19.54 4.56 -7.08
C ILE A 25 19.07 3.22 -7.61
N ASP A 26 19.19 2.17 -6.80
CA ASP A 26 18.69 0.83 -7.14
C ASP A 26 17.19 0.71 -6.88
N LEU A 27 16.68 1.38 -5.83
CA LEU A 27 15.29 1.32 -5.42
C LEU A 27 14.82 2.69 -4.93
N LEU A 28 13.71 3.16 -5.48
CA LEU A 28 13.08 4.42 -5.09
C LEU A 28 11.68 4.17 -4.51
N PHE A 29 11.46 4.61 -3.29
CA PHE A 29 10.13 4.63 -2.66
C PHE A 29 9.47 5.98 -2.84
N ILE A 30 8.22 5.97 -3.31
CA ILE A 30 7.36 7.15 -3.40
C ILE A 30 6.25 6.97 -2.39
N GLU A 31 6.32 7.72 -1.28
CA GLU A 31 5.25 7.74 -0.29
C GLU A 31 4.18 8.76 -0.70
N ASN A 32 2.95 8.28 -0.88
CA ASN A 32 1.80 9.14 -1.19
C ASN A 32 1.12 9.65 0.09
N VAL A 33 0.17 10.56 -0.06
CA VAL A 33 -0.65 11.06 1.05
C VAL A 33 -1.48 9.92 1.64
N GLY A 34 -1.54 9.81 2.96
CA GLY A 34 -2.19 8.71 3.67
C GLY A 34 -3.71 8.77 3.61
N ASN A 35 -4.29 8.43 2.46
CA ASN A 35 -5.72 8.16 2.30
C ASN A 35 -5.96 7.08 1.25
N LEU A 36 -7.15 6.48 1.23
CA LEU A 36 -7.49 5.33 0.41
C LEU A 36 -8.39 5.68 -0.80
N ILE A 37 -8.61 6.96 -1.06
CA ILE A 37 -9.50 7.45 -2.14
C ILE A 37 -8.69 8.13 -3.22
N CYS A 38 -8.22 9.35 -2.96
CA CYS A 38 -7.55 10.16 -3.99
C CYS A 38 -6.32 9.47 -4.62
N PRO A 39 -5.40 8.82 -3.87
CA PRO A 39 -4.27 8.14 -4.48
C PRO A 39 -4.63 7.01 -5.45
N ALA A 40 -5.84 6.45 -5.37
CA ALA A 40 -6.29 5.40 -6.29
C ALA A 40 -6.52 5.92 -7.71
N GLU A 41 -6.88 7.20 -7.86
CA GLU A 41 -7.27 7.80 -9.14
C GLU A 41 -6.07 8.33 -9.95
N PHE A 42 -4.92 8.55 -9.28
CA PHE A 42 -3.76 9.20 -9.90
C PHE A 42 -2.58 8.24 -10.00
N ASP A 43 -2.25 7.88 -11.23
CA ASP A 43 -1.06 7.06 -11.49
C ASP A 43 0.21 7.94 -11.43
N LEU A 44 1.20 7.46 -10.71
CA LEU A 44 2.51 8.12 -10.54
C LEU A 44 3.60 7.53 -11.42
N GLY A 45 3.30 6.50 -12.21
CA GLY A 45 4.26 5.80 -13.06
C GLY A 45 5.22 4.88 -12.30
N ALA A 46 4.88 4.45 -11.09
CA ALA A 46 5.69 3.50 -10.33
C ALA A 46 5.59 2.07 -10.92
N HIS A 47 6.70 1.31 -10.89
CA HIS A 47 6.71 -0.09 -11.37
C HIS A 47 5.83 -1.02 -10.54
N LYS A 48 5.71 -0.74 -9.25
CA LYS A 48 4.86 -1.48 -8.30
C LYS A 48 4.12 -0.48 -7.42
N ARG A 49 2.85 -0.76 -7.18
CA ARG A 49 2.02 0.02 -6.25
C ARG A 49 1.64 -0.86 -5.06
N ILE A 50 1.93 -0.36 -3.87
CA ILE A 50 1.58 -1.02 -2.61
C ILE A 50 0.52 -0.19 -1.91
N VAL A 51 -0.56 -0.83 -1.47
CA VAL A 51 -1.47 -0.27 -0.48
C VAL A 51 -1.15 -0.87 0.88
N VAL A 52 -0.96 -0.01 1.88
CA VAL A 52 -0.74 -0.43 3.27
C VAL A 52 -1.96 -0.03 4.09
N VAL A 53 -2.56 -1.01 4.73
CA VAL A 53 -3.74 -0.83 5.59
C VAL A 53 -3.51 -1.50 6.94
N SER A 54 -4.24 -1.07 7.94
CA SER A 54 -4.09 -1.58 9.31
C SER A 54 -5.34 -2.30 9.78
N VAL A 55 -5.19 -3.38 10.55
CA VAL A 55 -6.32 -4.02 11.24
C VAL A 55 -7.07 -3.06 12.15
N THR A 56 -6.42 -1.96 12.60
CA THR A 56 -7.06 -0.94 13.43
C THR A 56 -8.11 -0.09 12.70
N GLU A 57 -8.19 -0.20 11.38
CA GLU A 57 -9.20 0.47 10.55
C GLU A 57 -10.52 -0.33 10.46
N GLY A 58 -10.54 -1.53 11.02
CA GLY A 58 -11.72 -2.38 11.13
C GLY A 58 -11.88 -3.38 9.97
N GLU A 59 -12.78 -4.35 10.18
CA GLU A 59 -12.94 -5.50 9.27
C GLU A 59 -13.57 -5.20 7.90
N HIS A 60 -14.17 -4.03 7.75
CA HIS A 60 -14.84 -3.62 6.51
C HIS A 60 -14.04 -2.62 5.67
N MET A 61 -12.83 -2.26 6.08
CA MET A 61 -12.06 -1.22 5.42
C MET A 61 -11.74 -1.55 3.96
N VAL A 62 -11.45 -2.82 3.64
CA VAL A 62 -11.15 -3.26 2.27
C VAL A 62 -12.36 -3.06 1.34
N VAL A 63 -13.52 -3.54 1.75
CA VAL A 63 -14.75 -3.45 0.94
C VAL A 63 -15.28 -2.03 0.80
N LYS A 64 -14.93 -1.14 1.74
CA LYS A 64 -15.29 0.29 1.66
C LYS A 64 -14.42 1.08 0.69
N HIS A 65 -13.22 0.60 0.38
CA HIS A 65 -12.25 1.30 -0.46
C HIS A 65 -11.72 0.43 -1.61
N PRO A 66 -12.59 -0.15 -2.47
CA PRO A 66 -12.18 -1.15 -3.45
C PRO A 66 -11.20 -0.61 -4.50
N TYR A 67 -11.30 0.66 -4.87
CA TYR A 67 -10.50 1.23 -5.96
C TYR A 67 -8.99 1.24 -5.70
N ILE A 68 -8.56 1.48 -4.44
CA ILE A 68 -7.14 1.46 -4.12
C ILE A 68 -6.55 0.05 -4.24
N PHE A 69 -7.34 -0.99 -3.91
CA PHE A 69 -6.92 -2.39 -4.09
C PHE A 69 -6.88 -2.79 -5.56
N LEU A 70 -7.85 -2.36 -6.37
CA LEU A 70 -7.83 -2.55 -7.83
C LEU A 70 -6.60 -1.90 -8.46
N ALA A 71 -6.20 -0.72 -7.99
CA ALA A 71 -5.06 0.03 -8.49
C ALA A 71 -3.70 -0.48 -7.98
N SER A 72 -3.68 -1.38 -6.98
CA SER A 72 -2.44 -1.85 -6.34
C SER A 72 -2.02 -3.24 -6.82
N ASP A 73 -0.73 -3.50 -6.81
CA ASP A 73 -0.13 -4.81 -7.09
C ASP A 73 -0.02 -5.65 -5.82
N ILE A 74 0.20 -4.97 -4.69
CA ILE A 74 0.41 -5.60 -3.39
C ILE A 74 -0.46 -4.88 -2.36
N ALA A 75 -1.12 -5.66 -1.49
CA ALA A 75 -1.79 -5.17 -0.29
C ALA A 75 -1.06 -5.68 0.96
N VAL A 76 -0.66 -4.77 1.83
CA VAL A 76 -0.04 -5.09 3.11
C VAL A 76 -1.05 -4.84 4.22
N ILE A 77 -1.46 -5.90 4.91
CA ILE A 77 -2.32 -5.84 6.09
C ILE A 77 -1.43 -5.76 7.33
N ASN A 78 -1.25 -4.56 7.85
CA ASN A 78 -0.31 -4.29 8.94
C ASN A 78 -0.97 -4.31 10.32
N LYS A 79 -0.13 -4.35 11.34
CA LYS A 79 -0.48 -4.41 12.77
C LYS A 79 -1.31 -5.65 13.15
N ILE A 80 -1.01 -6.79 12.51
CA ILE A 80 -1.72 -8.05 12.80
C ILE A 80 -1.58 -8.49 14.27
N ASP A 81 -0.54 -8.02 14.97
CA ASP A 81 -0.37 -8.18 16.41
C ASP A 81 -1.51 -7.57 17.25
N LEU A 82 -2.27 -6.64 16.69
CA LEU A 82 -3.44 -6.02 17.32
C LEU A 82 -4.77 -6.65 16.90
N ALA A 83 -4.77 -7.61 15.99
CA ALA A 83 -5.98 -8.15 15.38
C ALA A 83 -6.97 -8.71 16.41
N GLU A 84 -6.48 -9.51 17.38
CA GLU A 84 -7.31 -10.08 18.44
C GLU A 84 -7.93 -8.98 19.33
N ALA A 85 -7.11 -8.00 19.75
CA ALA A 85 -7.58 -6.89 20.59
C ALA A 85 -8.62 -6.01 19.88
N MET A 86 -8.53 -5.91 18.54
CA MET A 86 -9.46 -5.15 17.71
C MET A 86 -10.69 -5.96 17.27
N GLY A 87 -10.71 -7.27 17.53
CA GLY A 87 -11.76 -8.16 17.05
C GLY A 87 -11.84 -8.26 15.53
N VAL A 88 -10.70 -8.13 14.84
CA VAL A 88 -10.60 -8.16 13.39
C VAL A 88 -9.89 -9.43 12.93
N ASP A 89 -10.47 -10.13 11.96
CA ASP A 89 -9.83 -11.27 11.30
C ASP A 89 -8.98 -10.79 10.11
N PRO A 90 -7.62 -10.84 10.20
CA PRO A 90 -6.75 -10.43 9.09
C PRO A 90 -6.96 -11.30 7.83
N ASP A 91 -7.34 -12.56 7.98
CA ASP A 91 -7.61 -13.45 6.84
C ASP A 91 -8.88 -13.04 6.09
N LYS A 92 -9.86 -12.47 6.78
CA LYS A 92 -11.02 -11.85 6.12
C LYS A 92 -10.61 -10.68 5.25
N LEU A 93 -9.75 -9.79 5.74
CA LEU A 93 -9.23 -8.66 4.96
C LEU A 93 -8.47 -9.13 3.71
N CYS A 94 -7.67 -10.20 3.84
CA CYS A 94 -6.98 -10.81 2.70
C CYS A 94 -7.97 -11.33 1.66
N ARG A 95 -8.94 -12.14 2.08
CA ARG A 95 -9.99 -12.68 1.19
C ARG A 95 -10.80 -11.57 0.49
N ASP A 96 -11.10 -10.49 1.19
CA ASP A 96 -11.84 -9.36 0.63
C ASP A 96 -11.00 -8.63 -0.44
N ALA A 97 -9.70 -8.44 -0.23
CA ALA A 97 -8.79 -7.87 -1.22
C ALA A 97 -8.65 -8.76 -2.47
N GLU A 98 -8.49 -10.07 -2.29
CA GLU A 98 -8.41 -11.05 -3.38
C GLU A 98 -9.71 -11.15 -4.19
N LYS A 99 -10.87 -10.97 -3.56
CA LYS A 99 -12.16 -10.89 -4.28
C LYS A 99 -12.25 -9.65 -5.16
N ILE A 100 -11.71 -8.51 -4.69
CA ILE A 100 -11.68 -7.26 -5.45
C ILE A 100 -10.73 -7.38 -6.65
N LYS A 101 -9.52 -7.91 -6.42
CA LYS A 101 -8.50 -8.11 -7.46
C LYS A 101 -7.82 -9.46 -7.27
N PRO A 102 -8.22 -10.51 -8.02
CA PRO A 102 -7.66 -11.86 -7.85
C PRO A 102 -6.14 -11.96 -8.06
N SER A 103 -5.53 -11.02 -8.77
CA SER A 103 -4.09 -10.97 -9.03
C SER A 103 -3.29 -10.19 -7.97
N ILE A 104 -3.95 -9.58 -6.98
CA ILE A 104 -3.26 -8.82 -5.93
C ILE A 104 -2.48 -9.78 -5.02
N LYS A 105 -1.25 -9.44 -4.71
CA LYS A 105 -0.47 -10.17 -3.70
C LYS A 105 -0.81 -9.57 -2.32
N VAL A 106 -1.33 -10.39 -1.41
CA VAL A 106 -1.71 -9.91 -0.07
C VAL A 106 -0.75 -10.47 0.97
N VAL A 107 -0.18 -9.59 1.81
CA VAL A 107 0.78 -9.95 2.85
C VAL A 107 0.32 -9.43 4.20
N LYS A 108 0.31 -10.30 5.20
CA LYS A 108 0.03 -9.95 6.60
C LYS A 108 1.34 -9.60 7.32
N VAL A 109 1.35 -8.47 8.02
CA VAL A 109 2.58 -7.90 8.59
C VAL A 109 2.34 -7.38 10.02
N SER A 110 3.33 -7.53 10.87
CA SER A 110 3.50 -6.71 12.06
C SER A 110 4.88 -6.08 12.02
N VAL A 111 4.96 -4.85 11.53
CA VAL A 111 6.24 -4.10 11.50
C VAL A 111 6.85 -4.00 12.90
N LYS A 112 6.01 -3.82 13.93
CA LYS A 112 6.44 -3.75 15.33
C LYS A 112 7.18 -5.02 15.78
N GLN A 113 6.75 -6.20 15.30
CA GLN A 113 7.33 -7.49 15.65
C GLN A 113 8.34 -7.99 14.60
N GLY A 114 8.49 -7.31 13.48
CA GLY A 114 9.33 -7.73 12.36
C GLY A 114 8.75 -8.91 11.56
N SER A 115 7.48 -9.25 11.76
CA SER A 115 6.81 -10.37 11.08
C SER A 115 6.27 -9.95 9.72
N GLY A 116 6.44 -10.80 8.70
CA GLY A 116 5.90 -10.61 7.35
C GLY A 116 6.71 -9.67 6.44
N ILE A 117 7.85 -9.14 6.90
CA ILE A 117 8.67 -8.20 6.11
C ILE A 117 9.32 -8.90 4.92
N GLU A 118 9.85 -10.10 5.11
CA GLU A 118 10.48 -10.87 4.02
C GLU A 118 9.47 -11.23 2.92
N GLU A 119 8.23 -11.51 3.31
CA GLU A 119 7.14 -11.79 2.39
C GLU A 119 6.79 -10.57 1.54
N VAL A 120 6.87 -9.35 2.10
CA VAL A 120 6.71 -8.11 1.34
C VAL A 120 7.83 -7.94 0.32
N ILE A 121 9.08 -8.19 0.72
CA ILE A 121 10.25 -8.12 -0.18
C ILE A 121 10.08 -9.11 -1.35
N LYS A 122 9.69 -10.36 -1.05
CA LYS A 122 9.39 -11.36 -2.08
C LYS A 122 8.23 -10.95 -2.99
N ALA A 123 7.19 -10.34 -2.43
CA ALA A 123 6.04 -9.88 -3.22
C ALA A 123 6.41 -8.73 -4.19
N LEU A 124 7.42 -7.94 -3.84
CA LEU A 124 7.99 -6.88 -4.68
C LEU A 124 8.86 -7.41 -5.82
N ASP A 125 9.24 -8.70 -5.77
CA ASP A 125 10.18 -9.34 -6.70
C ASP A 125 11.59 -8.71 -6.62
N LEU A 126 12.03 -8.36 -5.39
CA LEU A 126 13.35 -7.82 -5.05
C LEU A 126 14.29 -8.91 -4.53
#